data_2be625553c4ea65e2b2e5807efd1c5da
#
_entry.id   2be625553c4ea65e2b2e5807efd1c5da
#
_cell.length_a   1.000
_cell.length_b   1.000
_cell.length_c   1.000
_cell.angle_alpha   90.00
_cell.angle_beta   90.00
_cell.angle_gamma   90.00
#
_symmetry.space_group_name_H-M   'P 1'
#
loop_
_entity.id
_entity.type
_entity.pdbx_description
1 polymer ?
#
loop_
_entity_poly.entity_id
_entity_poly.type
_entity_poly.pdbx_seq_one_letter_code
_entity_poly.pdbx_strand_id
1 'polypeptide(L)' 'MNYGQTCVYGVSLSYLMADGERSFSYYEIPAESEYEAIQYVRGQWHREHLFAPYEPDVSARLLYTNYWSCLKA' A
#
# COMPACT_ATOMS: atom_id res chain seq x y z
N MET A 1 17.96 -10.29 -14.57
CA MET A 1 17.87 -10.78 -13.26
C MET A 1 18.00 -9.72 -12.24
N ASN A 2 17.10 -9.70 -11.44
CA ASN A 2 17.03 -8.62 -10.52
C ASN A 2 17.33 -9.06 -9.12
N TYR A 3 18.50 -8.74 -8.65
CA TYR A 3 18.82 -8.99 -7.30
C TYR A 3 18.60 -7.78 -6.51
N GLY A 4 17.86 -6.93 -7.01
CA GLY A 4 17.83 -5.68 -6.45
C GLY A 4 17.32 -5.61 -5.07
N GLN A 5 17.08 -4.43 -4.69
CA GLN A 5 16.51 -4.06 -3.45
C GLN A 5 15.03 -4.20 -3.54
N THR A 6 14.45 -4.62 -2.46
CA THR A 6 13.00 -4.55 -2.32
C THR A 6 12.74 -3.55 -1.22
N CYS A 7 11.99 -2.53 -1.55
CA CYS A 7 11.61 -1.53 -0.57
C CYS A 7 10.31 -1.95 0.08
N VAL A 8 10.17 -1.66 1.35
CA VAL A 8 8.92 -1.94 2.06
C VAL A 8 8.33 -0.62 2.48
N TYR A 9 7.09 -0.43 2.12
CA TYR A 9 6.39 0.82 2.39
C TYR A 9 5.27 0.62 3.39
N GLY A 10 5.16 1.56 4.32
CA GLY A 10 4.00 1.59 5.20
C GLY A 10 2.91 2.38 4.51
N VAL A 11 1.79 1.73 4.26
CA VAL A 11 0.69 2.34 3.51
C VAL A 11 -0.49 2.52 4.44
N SER A 12 -0.92 3.76 4.58
CA SER A 12 -2.09 4.11 5.39
C SER A 12 -3.25 4.36 4.46
N LEU A 13 -4.39 3.80 4.81
CA LEU A 13 -5.59 3.98 4.02
C LEU A 13 -6.73 4.37 4.94
N SER A 14 -7.51 5.37 4.55
CA SER A 14 -8.71 5.72 5.28
C SER A 14 -9.81 6.02 4.29
N TYR A 15 -11.02 5.72 4.68
CA TYR A 15 -12.15 5.98 3.82
C TYR A 15 -13.40 6.21 4.65
N LEU A 16 -14.36 6.88 4.03
CA LEU A 16 -15.61 7.22 4.69
C LEU A 16 -16.59 6.06 4.50
N MET A 17 -17.12 5.59 5.59
CA MET A 17 -18.09 4.51 5.56
C MET A 17 -19.49 5.07 5.38
N ALA A 18 -20.42 4.19 5.05
CA ALA A 18 -21.80 4.60 4.77
C ALA A 18 -22.47 5.29 5.95
N ASP A 19 -22.06 4.93 7.15
CA ASP A 19 -22.67 5.51 8.35
C ASP A 19 -22.04 6.83 8.78
N GLY A 20 -21.10 7.34 7.98
CA GLY A 20 -20.44 8.60 8.30
C GLY A 20 -19.16 8.45 9.11
N GLU A 21 -18.86 7.24 9.52
CA GLU A 21 -17.63 6.99 10.26
C GLU A 21 -16.48 6.80 9.32
N ARG A 22 -15.27 6.98 9.83
CA ARG A 22 -14.06 6.81 9.01
C ARG A 22 -13.35 5.54 9.44
N SER A 23 -12.98 4.75 8.47
CA SER A 23 -12.24 3.53 8.71
C SER A 23 -10.78 3.76 8.40
N PHE A 24 -9.89 3.17 9.17
CA PHE A 24 -8.45 3.31 8.99
C PHE A 24 -7.82 1.94 8.93
N SER A 25 -6.88 1.79 8.02
CA SER A 25 -6.13 0.55 7.88
C SER A 25 -4.68 0.87 7.59
N TYR A 26 -3.80 -0.07 7.92
CA TYR A 26 -2.39 0.12 7.71
C TYR A 26 -1.81 -1.19 7.19
N TYR A 27 -0.95 -1.08 6.18
CA TYR A 27 -0.34 -2.25 5.56
C TYR A 27 1.14 -2.00 5.35
N GLU A 28 1.93 -3.07 5.35
CA GLU A 28 3.32 -2.99 4.99
C GLU A 28 3.48 -3.74 3.69
N ILE A 29 3.83 -3.04 2.63
CA ILE A 29 3.79 -3.56 1.28
C ILE A 29 5.18 -3.51 0.66
N PRO A 30 5.72 -4.66 0.23
CA PRO A 30 6.95 -4.66 -0.55
C PRO A 30 6.62 -4.17 -1.95
N ALA A 31 7.38 -3.20 -2.42
CA ALA A 31 7.13 -2.60 -3.72
C ALA A 31 8.39 -1.90 -4.19
N GLU A 32 8.42 -1.57 -5.46
CA GLU A 32 9.57 -0.90 -6.03
C GLU A 32 9.49 0.61 -5.89
N SER A 33 8.30 1.13 -5.62
CA SER A 33 8.14 2.56 -5.47
C SER A 33 6.93 2.84 -4.59
N GLU A 34 6.90 4.06 -4.09
CA GLU A 34 5.78 4.52 -3.31
C GLU A 34 4.49 4.45 -4.11
N TYR A 35 4.57 4.87 -5.36
CA TYR A 35 3.41 4.84 -6.24
C TYR A 35 2.86 3.42 -6.39
N GLU A 36 3.75 2.46 -6.59
CA GLU A 36 3.34 1.08 -6.76
C GLU A 36 2.65 0.55 -5.52
N ALA A 37 3.19 0.88 -4.34
CA ALA A 37 2.59 0.44 -3.09
C ALA A 37 1.20 1.02 -2.92
N ILE A 38 1.04 2.30 -3.25
CA ILE A 38 -0.26 2.96 -3.16
C ILE A 38 -1.26 2.33 -4.12
N GLN A 39 -0.83 2.07 -5.36
CA GLN A 39 -1.73 1.50 -6.34
C GLN A 39 -2.18 0.10 -5.95
N TYR A 40 -1.28 -0.67 -5.35
CA TYR A 40 -1.64 -2.00 -4.90
C TYR A 40 -2.75 -1.95 -3.85
N VAL A 41 -2.57 -1.11 -2.84
CA VAL A 41 -3.54 -1.02 -1.76
C VAL A 41 -4.86 -0.43 -2.25
N ARG A 42 -4.77 0.59 -3.09
CA ARG A 42 -5.97 1.21 -3.63
C ARG A 42 -6.76 0.23 -4.49
N GLY A 43 -6.05 -0.56 -5.30
CA GLY A 43 -6.71 -1.55 -6.14
C GLY A 43 -7.42 -2.62 -5.32
N GLN A 44 -6.81 -3.06 -4.24
CA GLN A 44 -7.45 -4.00 -3.34
C GLN A 44 -8.72 -3.41 -2.77
N TRP A 45 -8.63 -2.16 -2.31
CA TRP A 45 -9.77 -1.50 -1.70
C TRP A 45 -10.93 -1.38 -2.70
N HIS A 46 -10.62 -1.02 -3.95
CA HIS A 46 -11.66 -0.87 -4.96
C HIS A 46 -12.36 -2.20 -5.26
N ARG A 47 -11.62 -3.28 -5.25
CA ARG A 47 -12.23 -4.58 -5.49
C ARG A 47 -13.19 -4.97 -4.38
N GLU A 48 -12.92 -4.50 -3.17
CA GLU A 48 -13.76 -4.82 -2.03
C GLU A 48 -14.90 -3.84 -1.83
N HIS A 49 -14.83 -2.69 -2.49
CA HIS A 49 -15.80 -1.62 -2.29
C HIS A 49 -16.29 -1.09 -3.63
N LEU A 50 -16.91 -1.97 -4.41
CA LEU A 50 -17.26 -1.64 -5.79
C LEU A 50 -18.21 -0.46 -5.93
N PHE A 51 -19.03 -0.23 -4.93
CA PHE A 51 -20.05 0.81 -5.02
C PHE A 51 -19.81 1.97 -4.07
N ALA A 52 -18.61 2.07 -3.55
CA ALA A 52 -18.31 3.17 -2.65
C ALA A 52 -18.38 4.49 -3.40
N PRO A 53 -19.05 5.49 -2.83
CA PRO A 53 -19.22 6.77 -3.53
C PRO A 53 -17.99 7.66 -3.48
N TYR A 54 -17.04 7.37 -2.60
CA TYR A 54 -15.87 8.22 -2.42
C TYR A 54 -14.61 7.40 -2.53
N GLU A 55 -13.56 8.05 -3.01
CA GLU A 55 -12.25 7.45 -3.08
C GLU A 55 -11.60 7.40 -1.70
N PRO A 56 -10.79 6.40 -1.43
CA PRO A 56 -10.07 6.37 -0.17
C PRO A 56 -8.88 7.32 -0.20
N ASP A 57 -8.45 7.73 0.98
CA ASP A 57 -7.20 8.47 1.11
C ASP A 57 -6.10 7.45 1.38
N VAL A 58 -5.13 7.39 0.49
CA VAL A 58 -4.05 6.43 0.60
C VAL A 58 -2.73 7.18 0.57
N SER A 59 -1.88 6.89 1.52
CA SER A 59 -0.54 7.48 1.56
C SER A 59 0.45 6.40 1.92
N ALA A 60 1.69 6.59 1.50
CA ALA A 60 2.72 5.61 1.74
C ALA A 60 4.01 6.30 2.09
N ARG A 61 4.83 5.61 2.87
CA ARG A 61 6.17 6.11 3.14
C ARG A 61 7.11 4.94 3.22
N LEU A 62 8.35 5.18 2.84
CA LEU A 62 9.37 4.15 2.87
C LEU A 62 9.70 3.80 4.31
N LEU A 63 9.62 2.54 4.65
CA LEU A 63 9.99 2.07 5.96
C LEU A 63 11.42 1.60 5.98
N TYR A 64 11.79 0.76 5.02
CA TYR A 64 13.15 0.30 4.91
C TYR A 64 13.36 -0.35 3.55
N THR A 65 14.62 -0.47 3.19
CA THR A 65 15.02 -1.14 1.96
C THR A 65 15.63 -2.48 2.34
N ASN A 66 15.14 -3.52 1.74
CA ASN A 66 15.58 -4.86 2.05
C ASN A 66 16.55 -5.34 0.99
N TYR A 67 17.81 -5.56 1.38
CA TYR A 67 18.84 -6.03 0.47
C TYR A 67 19.10 -7.51 0.59
N TRP A 68 18.30 -8.17 1.35
CA TRP A 68 18.64 -9.51 1.72
C TRP A 68 18.74 -10.45 0.52
N SER A 69 17.99 -10.22 -0.52
CA SER A 69 18.10 -11.06 -1.70
C SER A 69 19.47 -10.92 -2.36
N CYS A 70 20.07 -9.75 -2.25
CA CYS A 70 21.42 -9.57 -2.75
C CYS A 70 22.42 -10.31 -1.88
N LEU A 71 22.17 -10.35 -0.60
CA LEU A 71 23.07 -11.00 0.33
C LEU A 71 23.00 -12.51 0.20
N LYS A 72 21.89 -13.01 -0.25
CA LYS A 72 21.73 -14.43 -0.42
C LYS A 72 22.43 -14.95 -1.65
N ALA A 73 22.70 -14.10 -2.57
CA ALA A 73 23.27 -14.50 -3.84
C ALA A 73 24.71 -15.00 -3.71
#